data_dca10c2e5ad4ea5d3f2a25a34868c55b
#
_entry.id   dca10c2e5ad4ea5d3f2a25a34868c55b
#
_cell.length_a   1.000
_cell.length_b   1.000
_cell.length_c   1.000
_cell.angle_alpha   90.00
_cell.angle_beta   90.00
_cell.angle_gamma   90.00
#
_symmetry.space_group_name_H-M   'P 1'
#
loop_
_entity.id
_entity.type
_entity.pdbx_description
1 polymer ?
#
loop_
_entity_poly.entity_id
_entity_poly.type
_entity_poly.pdbx_seq_one_letter_code
_entity_poly.pdbx_strand_id
1 'polypeptide(L)'
;MNILTLRDVSKIYGDLKALNNINLQVEKGEWLAIMGPSGSGKTTMMNIIGCMDKPSIGEVILEGKNISKLSPKELTVIRRDKIGLVFQQFHLINYLTALENVMMAQYYHSMPDEKEAMEADHF
;
A
#
# COMPACT_ATOMS: atom_id res chain seq x y z
N MET A 1 -6.77 -16.21 -11.47
CA MET A 1 -6.81 -14.77 -11.78
C MET A 1 -5.76 -14.05 -10.97
N ASN A 2 -4.87 -13.33 -11.64
CA ASN A 2 -3.85 -12.54 -10.94
C ASN A 2 -4.49 -11.30 -10.34
N ILE A 3 -4.32 -11.13 -9.03
CA ILE A 3 -4.83 -9.95 -8.34
C ILE A 3 -3.84 -8.79 -8.43
N LEU A 4 -2.55 -9.10 -8.55
CA LEU A 4 -1.47 -8.12 -8.66
C LEU A 4 -0.43 -8.59 -9.66
N THR A 5 0.00 -7.68 -10.53
CA THR A 5 1.09 -7.93 -11.47
C THR A 5 2.03 -6.74 -11.48
N LEU A 6 3.32 -6.98 -11.25
CA LEU A 6 4.39 -6.02 -11.47
C LEU A 6 5.12 -6.44 -12.74
N ARG A 7 5.26 -5.49 -13.67
CA ARG A 7 5.90 -5.75 -14.96
C ARG A 7 7.03 -4.75 -15.18
N ASP A 8 8.25 -5.27 -15.18
CA ASP A 8 9.48 -4.50 -15.41
C ASP A 8 9.60 -3.28 -14.50
N VAL A 9 9.25 -3.45 -13.22
CA VAL A 9 9.19 -2.36 -12.27
C VAL A 9 10.58 -2.01 -11.76
N SER A 10 10.93 -0.74 -11.86
CA SER A 10 12.13 -0.17 -11.26
C SER A 10 11.76 1.05 -10.44
N LYS A 11 12.45 1.26 -9.34
CA LYS A 11 12.29 2.45 -8.50
C LYS A 11 13.66 3.07 -8.26
N ILE A 12 13.78 4.33 -8.62
CA ILE A 12 15.04 5.06 -8.60
C ILE A 12 14.90 6.30 -7.70
N TYR A 13 15.82 6.42 -6.74
CA TYR A 13 15.94 7.59 -5.88
C TYR A 13 17.30 8.23 -6.14
N GLY A 14 17.35 9.33 -6.91
CA GLY A 14 18.60 9.93 -7.32
C GLY A 14 19.47 8.92 -8.08
N ASP A 15 20.64 8.59 -7.53
CA ASP A 15 21.53 7.60 -8.12
C ASP A 15 21.28 6.17 -7.65
N LEU A 16 20.41 5.99 -6.67
CA LEU A 16 20.11 4.68 -6.11
C LEU A 16 18.95 4.04 -6.84
N LYS A 17 19.18 2.84 -7.40
CA LYS A 17 18.14 2.02 -7.97
C LYS A 17 17.69 1.02 -6.90
N ALA A 18 16.65 1.39 -6.15
CA ALA A 18 16.13 0.57 -5.04
C ALA A 18 15.47 -0.71 -5.53
N LEU A 19 14.79 -0.66 -6.68
CA LEU A 19 14.26 -1.83 -7.38
C LEU A 19 14.74 -1.80 -8.81
N ASN A 20 15.08 -2.97 -9.36
CA ASN A 20 15.61 -3.08 -10.70
C ASN A 20 14.88 -4.19 -11.46
N ASN A 21 14.04 -3.77 -12.39
CA ASN A 21 13.39 -4.67 -13.34
C ASN A 21 12.66 -5.85 -12.67
N ILE A 22 11.81 -5.53 -11.71
CA ILE A 22 11.10 -6.52 -10.92
C ILE A 22 9.85 -6.99 -11.67
N ASN A 23 9.70 -8.31 -11.76
CA ASN A 23 8.51 -8.95 -12.31
C ASN A 23 7.91 -9.85 -11.24
N LEU A 24 6.60 -9.70 -11.00
CA LEU A 24 5.91 -10.44 -9.95
C LEU A 24 4.45 -10.62 -10.34
N GLN A 25 3.90 -11.80 -10.09
CA GLN A 25 2.47 -12.06 -10.23
C GLN A 25 1.96 -12.69 -8.94
N VAL A 26 0.86 -12.18 -8.43
CA VAL A 26 0.20 -12.70 -7.24
C VAL A 26 -1.22 -13.07 -7.61
N GLU A 27 -1.58 -14.33 -7.37
CA GLU A 27 -2.93 -14.81 -7.63
C GLU A 27 -3.84 -14.55 -6.44
N LYS A 28 -5.13 -14.48 -6.70
CA LYS A 28 -6.13 -14.32 -5.64
C LYS A 28 -6.03 -15.46 -4.64
N GLY A 29 -5.96 -15.11 -3.36
CA GLY A 29 -5.86 -16.09 -2.28
C GLY A 29 -4.45 -16.59 -1.99
N GLU A 30 -3.45 -16.10 -2.70
CA GLU A 30 -2.07 -16.51 -2.52
C GLU A 30 -1.41 -15.80 -1.33
N TRP A 31 -0.59 -16.54 -0.60
CA TRP A 31 0.30 -15.99 0.42
C TRP A 31 1.69 -15.80 -0.18
N LEU A 32 2.17 -14.58 -0.15
CA LEU A 32 3.48 -14.24 -0.69
C LEU A 32 4.36 -13.66 0.42
N ALA A 33 5.55 -14.21 0.58
CA ALA A 33 6.54 -13.67 1.51
C ALA A 33 7.65 -12.97 0.72
N ILE A 34 7.96 -11.73 1.12
CA ILE A 34 9.07 -10.97 0.56
C ILE A 34 10.15 -10.90 1.64
N MET A 35 11.28 -11.55 1.36
CA MET A 35 12.36 -11.71 2.34
C MET A 35 13.64 -11.09 1.80
N GLY A 36 14.46 -10.62 2.72
CA GLY A 36 15.75 -10.04 2.39
C GLY A 36 16.29 -9.21 3.55
N PRO A 37 17.61 -8.95 3.54
CA PRO A 37 18.20 -8.10 4.57
C PRO A 37 17.74 -6.65 4.46
N SER A 38 17.97 -5.87 5.50
CA SER A 38 17.72 -4.43 5.49
C SER A 38 18.47 -3.78 4.31
N GLY A 39 17.79 -2.89 3.60
CA GLY A 39 18.37 -2.22 2.45
C GLY A 39 18.29 -2.98 1.14
N SER A 40 17.60 -4.14 1.10
CA SER A 40 17.45 -4.94 -0.11
C SER A 40 16.31 -4.48 -1.02
N GLY A 41 15.61 -3.39 -0.69
CA GLY A 41 14.50 -2.86 -1.47
C GLY A 41 13.13 -3.40 -1.09
N LYS A 42 13.03 -4.28 -0.09
CA LYS A 42 11.74 -4.86 0.29
C LYS A 42 10.74 -3.82 0.80
N THR A 43 11.20 -2.81 1.53
CA THR A 43 10.34 -1.70 1.97
C THR A 43 9.82 -0.90 0.78
N THR A 44 10.69 -0.63 -0.19
CA THR A 44 10.31 0.06 -1.42
C THR A 44 9.27 -0.74 -2.20
N MET A 45 9.48 -2.06 -2.31
CA MET A 45 8.53 -2.94 -2.97
C MET A 45 7.17 -2.93 -2.26
N MET A 46 7.15 -3.00 -0.93
CA MET A 46 5.92 -2.96 -0.15
C MET A 46 5.18 -1.64 -0.33
N ASN A 47 5.90 -0.52 -0.42
CA ASN A 47 5.28 0.78 -0.66
C ASN A 47 4.61 0.84 -2.04
N ILE A 48 5.23 0.26 -3.04
CA ILE A 48 4.66 0.22 -4.40
C ILE A 48 3.44 -0.71 -4.45
N ILE A 49 3.55 -1.90 -3.88
CA ILE A 49 2.44 -2.86 -3.81
C ILE A 49 1.28 -2.29 -3.01
N GLY A 50 1.56 -1.57 -1.93
CA GLY A 50 0.55 -0.96 -1.07
C GLY A 50 -0.01 0.35 -1.58
N CYS A 51 0.33 0.76 -2.79
CA CYS A 51 -0.14 1.99 -3.43
C CYS A 51 0.27 3.26 -2.67
N MET A 52 1.35 3.19 -1.90
CA MET A 52 1.91 4.35 -1.19
C MET A 52 2.90 5.12 -2.04
N ASP A 53 3.41 4.50 -3.09
CA ASP A 53 4.38 5.10 -4.00
C ASP A 53 4.17 4.52 -5.39
N LYS A 54 4.75 5.18 -6.38
CA LYS A 54 4.68 4.77 -7.79
C LYS A 54 6.02 4.23 -8.25
N PRO A 55 6.03 3.30 -9.22
CA PRO A 55 7.29 2.91 -9.86
C PRO A 55 7.86 4.08 -10.66
N SER A 56 9.18 4.12 -10.78
CA SER A 56 9.86 5.06 -11.69
C SER A 56 9.70 4.59 -13.13
N ILE A 57 9.76 3.28 -13.34
CA ILE A 57 9.62 2.62 -14.63
C ILE A 57 8.78 1.36 -14.42
N GLY A 58 8.03 0.98 -15.43
CA GLY A 58 7.26 -0.25 -15.42
C GLY A 58 5.81 -0.06 -15.07
N GLU A 59 5.11 -1.17 -14.94
CA GLU A 59 3.66 -1.18 -14.72
C GLU A 59 3.29 -1.97 -13.48
N VAL A 60 2.31 -1.44 -12.75
CA VAL A 60 1.66 -2.14 -11.63
C VAL A 60 0.19 -2.30 -11.98
N ILE A 61 -0.26 -3.54 -12.05
CA ILE A 61 -1.65 -3.86 -12.41
C ILE A 61 -2.32 -4.50 -11.21
N LEU A 62 -3.36 -3.87 -10.70
CA LEU A 62 -4.14 -4.35 -9.57
C LEU A 62 -5.57 -4.63 -10.03
N GLU A 63 -6.00 -5.88 -9.86
CA GLU A 63 -7.32 -6.33 -10.28
C GLU A 63 -7.64 -5.95 -11.74
N GLY A 64 -6.65 -6.08 -12.62
CA GLY A 64 -6.80 -5.78 -14.04
C GLY A 64 -6.65 -4.30 -14.40
N LYS A 65 -6.46 -3.42 -13.42
CA LYS A 65 -6.33 -1.98 -13.66
C LYS A 65 -4.87 -1.55 -13.48
N ASN A 66 -4.33 -0.85 -14.48
CA ASN A 66 -2.99 -0.29 -14.38
C ASN A 66 -3.02 0.94 -13.46
N ILE A 67 -2.36 0.83 -12.30
CA ILE A 67 -2.33 1.89 -11.30
C ILE A 67 -1.03 2.68 -11.30
N SER A 68 -0.09 2.35 -12.18
CA SER A 68 1.25 2.95 -12.17
C SER A 68 1.27 4.42 -12.57
N LYS A 69 0.22 4.90 -13.24
CA LYS A 69 0.15 6.29 -13.72
C LYS A 69 -0.94 7.11 -13.07
N LEU A 70 -1.55 6.60 -12.01
CA LEU A 70 -2.61 7.32 -11.31
C LEU A 70 -2.04 8.48 -10.50
N SER A 71 -2.85 9.53 -10.32
CA SER A 71 -2.49 10.66 -9.45
C SER A 71 -2.42 10.21 -8.00
N PRO A 72 -1.74 10.97 -7.12
CA PRO A 72 -1.75 10.66 -5.69
C PRO A 72 -3.15 10.55 -5.09
N LYS A 73 -4.08 11.37 -5.56
CA LYS A 73 -5.47 11.33 -5.11
C LYS A 73 -6.15 10.02 -5.52
N GLU A 74 -5.94 9.58 -6.76
CA GLU A 74 -6.50 8.32 -7.25
C GLU A 74 -5.88 7.12 -6.52
N LEU A 75 -4.58 7.15 -6.26
CA LEU A 75 -3.91 6.11 -5.49
C LEU A 75 -4.43 6.03 -4.05
N THR A 76 -4.78 7.16 -3.46
CA THR A 76 -5.37 7.19 -2.12
C THR A 76 -6.70 6.44 -2.09
N VAL A 77 -7.53 6.59 -3.13
CA VAL A 77 -8.80 5.87 -3.23
C VAL A 77 -8.56 4.37 -3.37
N ILE A 78 -7.62 3.96 -4.22
CA ILE A 78 -7.27 2.55 -4.39
C ILE A 78 -6.76 1.96 -3.07
N ARG A 79 -5.88 2.66 -2.39
CA ARG A 79 -5.32 2.20 -1.10
C ARG A 79 -6.42 2.03 -0.06
N ARG A 80 -7.35 2.98 0.01
CA ARG A 80 -8.48 2.91 0.94
C ARG A 80 -9.36 1.69 0.66
N ASP A 81 -9.68 1.43 -0.60
CA ASP A 81 -10.69 0.44 -0.97
C ASP A 81 -10.13 -0.97 -1.15
N LYS A 82 -8.86 -1.10 -1.50
CA LYS A 82 -8.29 -2.38 -1.93
C LYS A 82 -7.15 -2.88 -1.06
N ILE A 83 -6.54 -2.03 -0.24
CA ILE A 83 -5.32 -2.37 0.49
C ILE A 83 -5.56 -2.30 2.00
N GLY A 84 -5.16 -3.35 2.71
CA GLY A 84 -5.04 -3.32 4.17
C GLY A 84 -3.58 -3.44 4.56
N LEU A 85 -3.12 -2.64 5.50
CA LEU A 85 -1.73 -2.63 5.96
C LEU A 85 -1.63 -3.04 7.42
N VAL A 86 -0.67 -3.94 7.69
CA VAL A 86 -0.28 -4.30 9.05
C VAL A 86 1.18 -3.90 9.21
N PHE A 87 1.42 -2.97 10.13
CA PHE A 87 2.76 -2.40 10.31
C PHE A 87 3.62 -3.28 11.19
N GLN A 88 4.92 -3.30 10.92
CA GLN A 88 5.90 -4.00 11.75
C GLN A 88 6.00 -3.37 13.14
N GLN A 89 5.94 -2.05 13.22
CA GLN A 89 5.80 -1.32 14.48
C GLN A 89 4.32 -1.14 14.78
N PHE A 90 3.99 -0.96 16.04
CA PHE A 90 2.59 -1.00 16.45
C PHE A 90 1.75 0.17 15.93
N HIS A 91 2.34 1.35 15.76
CA HIS A 91 1.65 2.57 15.29
C HIS A 91 0.34 2.80 16.04
N LEU A 92 0.31 2.45 17.33
CA LEU A 92 -0.88 2.59 18.14
C LEU A 92 -1.03 4.03 18.65
N ILE A 93 -2.26 4.47 18.73
CA ILE A 93 -2.57 5.75 19.38
C ILE A 93 -2.68 5.47 20.88
N ASN A 94 -1.76 6.02 21.67
CA ASN A 94 -1.58 5.64 23.07
C ASN A 94 -2.78 5.93 23.97
N TYR A 95 -3.57 6.94 23.63
CA TYR A 95 -4.74 7.32 24.43
C TYR A 95 -6.01 6.59 24.01
N LEU A 96 -5.93 5.68 23.04
CA LEU A 96 -7.05 4.86 22.60
C LEU A 96 -6.91 3.44 23.12
N THR A 97 -8.04 2.76 23.32
CA THR A 97 -8.04 1.34 23.65
C THR A 97 -7.60 0.49 22.46
N ALA A 98 -7.31 -0.79 22.71
CA ALA A 98 -6.97 -1.72 21.64
C ALA A 98 -8.08 -1.81 20.58
N LEU A 99 -9.33 -1.89 21.03
CA LEU A 99 -10.48 -1.93 20.12
C LEU A 99 -10.59 -0.67 19.28
N GLU A 100 -10.42 0.49 19.90
CA GLU A 100 -10.48 1.77 19.19
C GLU A 100 -9.38 1.89 18.15
N ASN A 101 -8.16 1.41 18.43
CA ASN A 101 -7.08 1.38 17.45
C ASN A 101 -7.42 0.52 16.24
N VAL A 102 -8.02 -0.65 16.45
CA VAL A 102 -8.47 -1.52 15.36
C VAL A 102 -9.57 -0.85 14.55
N MET A 103 -10.52 -0.22 15.21
CA MET A 103 -11.66 0.43 14.56
C MET A 103 -11.27 1.68 13.78
N MET A 104 -10.18 2.34 14.12
CA MET A 104 -9.72 3.54 13.41
C MET A 104 -9.51 3.30 11.92
N ALA A 105 -8.86 2.20 11.55
CA ALA A 105 -8.64 1.87 10.15
C ALA A 105 -9.97 1.64 9.42
N GLN A 106 -10.88 0.92 10.04
CA GLN A 106 -12.20 0.66 9.49
C GLN A 106 -13.02 1.95 9.38
N TYR A 107 -12.91 2.80 10.37
CA TYR A 107 -13.63 4.07 10.43
C TYR A 107 -13.24 4.98 9.26
N TYR A 108 -11.94 5.18 9.05
CA TYR A 108 -11.45 5.99 7.94
C TYR A 108 -11.78 5.37 6.58
N HIS A 109 -11.83 4.06 6.49
CA HIS A 109 -12.22 3.37 5.26
C HIS A 109 -13.66 3.70 4.86
N SER A 110 -14.57 3.78 5.84
CA SER A 110 -16.01 4.00 5.58
C SER A 110 -16.41 5.48 5.52
N MET A 111 -15.48 6.42 5.75
CA MET A 111 -15.78 7.85 5.78
C MET A 111 -15.35 8.57 4.52
N PRO A 112 -16.32 8.96 3.66
CA PRO A 112 -15.98 9.65 2.43
C PRO A 112 -15.77 11.16 2.59
N ASP A 113 -16.19 11.78 3.70
CA ASP A 113 -16.17 13.23 3.86
C ASP A 113 -15.58 13.69 5.20
N GLU A 114 -15.34 15.00 5.27
CA GLU A 114 -14.72 15.65 6.43
C GLU A 114 -15.55 15.55 7.70
N LYS A 115 -16.87 15.59 7.57
CA LYS A 115 -17.77 15.53 8.71
C LYS A 115 -17.66 14.18 9.42
N GLU A 116 -17.64 13.11 8.66
CA GLU A 116 -17.48 11.76 9.21
C GLU A 116 -16.10 11.58 9.81
N ALA A 117 -15.07 12.14 9.19
CA ALA A 117 -13.72 12.10 9.74
C ALA A 117 -13.63 12.82 11.08
N MET A 118 -14.36 13.92 11.26
CA MET A 118 -14.45 14.61 12.54
C MET A 118 -15.11 13.77 13.62
N GLU A 119 -16.12 12.99 13.27
CA GLU A 119 -16.76 12.07 14.21
C GLU A 119 -15.81 10.98 14.67
N ALA A 120 -14.85 10.56 13.83
CA ALA A 120 -13.84 9.60 14.20
C ALA A 120 -12.93 10.11 15.32
N ASP A 121 -12.72 11.41 15.44
CA ASP A 121 -11.90 12.00 16.48
C ASP A 121 -12.50 11.86 17.87
N HIS A 122 -13.78 11.51 17.97
CA HIS A 122 -14.47 11.29 19.24
C HIS A 122 -14.39 9.84 19.72
N PHE A 123 -13.72 9.02 19.00
CA PHE A 123 -13.48 7.63 19.37
C PHE A 123 -12.55 7.52 20.61
#